data_7d16b47c8b0b14e3315aa2e793e740e7
#
_entry.id   7d16b47c8b0b14e3315aa2e793e740e7
#
_cell.length_a   1.000
_cell.length_b   1.000
_cell.length_c   1.000
_cell.angle_alpha   90.00
_cell.angle_beta   90.00
_cell.angle_gamma   90.00
#
_symmetry.space_group_name_H-M   'P 1'
#
loop_
_entity.id
_entity.type
_entity.pdbx_description
1 polymer ?
#
loop_
_entity_poly.entity_id
_entity_poly.type
_entity_poly.pdbx_seq_one_letter_code
_entity_poly.pdbx_strand_id
1 'polypeptide(L)'
;MRQPLVSCIMPTANRAKFIPYAIEYFLNQDYENTELVIIDDGSEPADIVVREYQKISYYYYADKIGTIGVKRNLACEKANGEIIMHWDDDDWYAQNWISIQVNAILTTGADITGLNKVLFYSPIMEQKFMYEDTDDDKPWLCGATMAYRKSFWENHKFVDLQVGEDYDFVWNSGAKTFPIDYMEGFTAILHAHNTSIKPVENPRHKKNAMHWTEPEKKQ
;
A
#
# COMPACT_ATOMS: atom_id res chain seq x y z
N MET A 1 -21.64 -11.56 11.20
CA MET A 1 -20.27 -11.71 11.78
C MET A 1 -19.77 -10.32 12.15
N ARG A 2 -19.01 -10.16 13.25
CA ARG A 2 -18.39 -8.87 13.61
C ARG A 2 -17.40 -8.49 12.49
N GLN A 3 -17.50 -7.28 11.98
CA GLN A 3 -16.51 -6.73 11.05
C GLN A 3 -15.31 -6.20 11.85
N PRO A 4 -14.08 -6.71 11.69
CA PRO A 4 -12.91 -6.15 12.36
C PRO A 4 -12.68 -4.70 11.94
N LEU A 5 -12.13 -3.87 12.82
CA LEU A 5 -11.69 -2.53 12.45
C LEU A 5 -10.44 -2.66 11.54
N VAL A 6 -10.46 -1.96 10.41
CA VAL A 6 -9.33 -1.86 9.48
C VAL A 6 -8.72 -0.47 9.59
N SER A 7 -7.43 -0.41 9.87
CA SER A 7 -6.65 0.83 9.80
C SER A 7 -5.87 0.88 8.50
N CYS A 8 -6.28 1.73 7.59
CA CYS A 8 -5.46 2.09 6.44
C CYS A 8 -4.35 3.03 6.91
N ILE A 9 -3.09 2.75 6.56
CA ILE A 9 -1.93 3.56 6.94
C ILE A 9 -1.33 4.24 5.70
N MET A 10 -1.18 5.57 5.76
CA MET A 10 -0.69 6.41 4.67
C MET A 10 0.55 7.18 5.11
N PRO A 11 1.77 6.66 4.91
CA PRO A 11 2.98 7.45 5.03
C PRO A 11 3.12 8.38 3.82
N THR A 12 3.33 9.67 4.06
CA THR A 12 3.47 10.68 3.00
C THR A 12 4.57 11.69 3.32
N ALA A 13 5.02 12.45 2.34
CA ALA A 13 5.93 13.60 2.48
C ALA A 13 5.94 14.45 1.21
N ASN A 14 5.66 15.75 1.30
CA ASN A 14 5.68 16.68 0.15
C ASN A 14 4.76 16.29 -1.01
N ARG A 15 3.63 15.65 -0.73
CA ARG A 15 2.70 15.09 -1.69
C ARG A 15 1.25 15.58 -1.52
N ALA A 16 1.07 16.79 -0.99
CA ALA A 16 -0.23 17.39 -0.69
C ALA A 16 -1.24 17.31 -1.85
N LYS A 17 -0.77 17.32 -3.10
CA LYS A 17 -1.63 17.24 -4.30
C LYS A 17 -2.29 15.88 -4.51
N PHE A 18 -1.75 14.79 -3.99
CA PHE A 18 -2.29 13.44 -4.15
C PHE A 18 -3.26 13.06 -3.02
N ILE A 19 -2.99 13.54 -1.81
CA ILE A 19 -3.74 13.17 -0.60
C ILE A 19 -5.26 13.31 -0.73
N PRO A 20 -5.83 14.38 -1.36
CA PRO A 20 -7.28 14.47 -1.53
C PRO A 20 -7.89 13.31 -2.31
N TYR A 21 -7.23 12.81 -3.34
CA TYR A 21 -7.70 11.67 -4.12
C TYR A 21 -7.61 10.37 -3.31
N ALA A 22 -6.51 10.15 -2.59
CA ALA A 22 -6.37 8.98 -1.72
C ALA A 22 -7.43 8.94 -0.62
N ILE A 23 -7.77 10.11 -0.04
CA ILE A 23 -8.88 10.25 0.91
C ILE A 23 -10.22 9.95 0.25
N GLU A 24 -10.46 10.45 -0.95
CA GLU A 24 -11.70 10.16 -1.70
C GLU A 24 -11.86 8.65 -1.93
N TYR A 25 -10.81 7.96 -2.38
CA TYR A 25 -10.85 6.51 -2.58
C TYR A 25 -11.11 5.76 -1.27
N PHE A 26 -10.52 6.22 -0.15
CA PHE A 26 -10.76 5.65 1.16
C PHE A 26 -12.21 5.85 1.65
N LEU A 27 -12.77 7.03 1.50
CA LEU A 27 -14.14 7.35 1.93
C LEU A 27 -15.20 6.63 1.10
N ASN A 28 -14.88 6.28 -0.15
CA ASN A 28 -15.76 5.55 -1.06
C ASN A 28 -15.70 4.03 -0.92
N GLN A 29 -14.93 3.49 0.04
CA GLN A 29 -14.87 2.05 0.28
C GLN A 29 -16.21 1.50 0.79
N ASP A 30 -16.55 0.27 0.37
CA ASP A 30 -17.76 -0.44 0.77
C ASP A 30 -17.69 -1.05 2.19
N TYR A 31 -16.52 -1.00 2.82
CA TYR A 31 -16.29 -1.50 4.17
C TYR A 31 -16.39 -0.37 5.19
N GLU A 32 -17.39 -0.45 6.10
CA GLU A 32 -17.71 0.69 6.97
C GLU A 32 -16.79 0.87 8.18
N ASN A 33 -16.30 -0.24 8.77
CA ASN A 33 -15.52 -0.21 10.01
C ASN A 33 -14.04 0.06 9.73
N THR A 34 -13.73 1.30 9.34
CA THR A 34 -12.40 1.73 8.89
C THR A 34 -11.93 3.01 9.56
N GLU A 35 -10.64 3.18 9.65
CA GLU A 35 -9.94 4.43 9.90
C GLU A 35 -8.77 4.62 8.94
N LEU A 36 -8.38 5.86 8.66
CA LEU A 36 -7.19 6.23 7.90
C LEU A 36 -6.22 6.97 8.82
N VAL A 37 -4.99 6.46 8.92
CA VAL A 37 -3.90 7.05 9.71
C VAL A 37 -2.85 7.60 8.77
N ILE A 38 -2.72 8.93 8.71
CA ILE A 38 -1.78 9.64 7.83
C ILE A 38 -0.59 10.10 8.65
N ILE A 39 0.62 9.72 8.23
CA ILE A 39 1.89 10.16 8.81
C ILE A 39 2.62 11.00 7.77
N ASP A 40 2.75 12.29 8.02
CA ASP A 40 3.37 13.24 7.11
C ASP A 40 4.63 13.86 7.76
N ASP A 41 5.77 13.70 7.11
CA ASP A 41 7.04 14.32 7.48
C ASP A 41 7.63 15.19 6.34
N GLY A 42 6.73 15.78 5.54
CA GLY A 42 7.08 16.74 4.52
C GLY A 42 7.63 18.05 5.09
N SER A 43 8.24 18.87 4.25
CA SER A 43 8.77 20.19 4.65
C SER A 43 7.68 21.17 5.13
N GLU A 44 6.45 20.95 4.67
CA GLU A 44 5.26 21.69 5.08
C GLU A 44 4.10 20.71 5.26
N PRO A 45 3.19 20.97 6.24
CA PRO A 45 2.02 20.14 6.41
C PRO A 45 1.14 20.17 5.16
N ALA A 46 0.57 19.05 4.79
CA ALA A 46 -0.49 19.04 3.81
C ALA A 46 -1.70 19.78 4.40
N ASP A 47 -2.18 20.81 3.71
CA ASP A 47 -3.35 21.60 4.13
C ASP A 47 -4.62 20.76 3.90
N ILE A 48 -4.75 19.75 4.73
CA ILE A 48 -5.87 18.81 4.64
C ILE A 48 -6.94 19.28 5.60
N VAL A 49 -8.14 19.47 5.08
CA VAL A 49 -9.34 19.69 5.90
C VAL A 49 -9.74 18.36 6.56
N VAL A 50 -8.82 17.81 7.37
CA VAL A 50 -9.01 16.51 8.05
C VAL A 50 -10.09 16.59 9.12
N ARG A 51 -10.32 17.79 9.67
CA ARG A 51 -11.25 18.01 10.79
C ARG A 51 -12.71 17.65 10.48
N GLU A 52 -13.05 17.53 9.23
CA GLU A 52 -14.41 17.15 8.78
C GLU A 52 -14.66 15.65 8.78
N TYR A 53 -13.61 14.82 8.91
CA TYR A 53 -13.73 13.37 8.76
C TYR A 53 -13.37 12.64 10.06
N GLN A 54 -14.37 12.13 10.76
CA GLN A 54 -14.19 11.37 12.02
C GLN A 54 -13.32 10.12 11.88
N LYS A 55 -13.21 9.57 10.67
CA LYS A 55 -12.43 8.34 10.39
C LYS A 55 -10.97 8.61 10.01
N ILE A 56 -10.52 9.87 9.96
CA ILE A 56 -9.17 10.22 9.48
C ILE A 56 -8.38 10.86 10.60
N SER A 57 -7.19 10.32 10.88
CA SER A 57 -6.22 10.90 11.81
C SER A 57 -4.98 11.32 11.02
N TYR A 58 -4.62 12.59 11.14
CA TYR A 58 -3.44 13.17 10.49
C TYR A 58 -2.41 13.61 11.52
N TYR A 59 -1.19 13.11 11.35
CA TYR A 59 -0.05 13.40 12.20
C TYR A 59 1.06 14.03 11.36
N TYR A 60 1.32 15.33 11.58
CA TYR A 60 2.40 16.04 10.95
C TYR A 60 3.62 16.11 11.87
N TYR A 61 4.79 15.88 11.29
CA TYR A 61 6.08 15.98 11.94
C TYR A 61 6.96 16.94 11.14
N ALA A 62 7.35 18.06 11.78
CA ALA A 62 8.16 19.09 11.13
C ALA A 62 9.57 18.62 10.75
N ASP A 63 10.10 17.65 11.48
CA ASP A 63 11.36 16.99 11.19
C ASP A 63 11.13 15.65 10.51
N LYS A 64 12.02 15.29 9.59
CA LYS A 64 11.97 13.97 8.92
C LYS A 64 12.09 12.86 9.96
N ILE A 65 11.09 11.97 10.00
CA ILE A 65 11.02 10.89 11.00
C ILE A 65 12.02 9.76 10.69
N GLY A 66 12.26 9.47 9.40
CA GLY A 66 13.13 8.39 8.98
C GLY A 66 12.75 7.80 7.62
N THR A 67 12.97 6.49 7.49
CA THR A 67 12.64 5.74 6.27
C THR A 67 11.16 5.41 6.20
N ILE A 68 10.73 4.84 5.06
CA ILE A 68 9.35 4.37 4.89
C ILE A 68 9.00 3.27 5.92
N GLY A 69 9.95 2.38 6.25
CA GLY A 69 9.75 1.34 7.27
C GLY A 69 9.47 1.94 8.65
N VAL A 70 10.21 2.96 9.05
CA VAL A 70 9.99 3.69 10.31
C VAL A 70 8.62 4.36 10.32
N LYS A 71 8.23 5.03 9.23
CA LYS A 71 6.92 5.68 9.12
C LYS A 71 5.76 4.68 9.16
N ARG A 72 5.90 3.51 8.50
CA ARG A 72 4.91 2.42 8.58
C ARG A 72 4.76 1.90 10.00
N ASN A 73 5.86 1.70 10.72
CA ASN A 73 5.80 1.32 12.13
C ASN A 73 5.08 2.34 12.98
N LEU A 74 5.40 3.62 12.81
CA LEU A 74 4.73 4.70 13.55
C LEU A 74 3.22 4.76 13.23
N ALA A 75 2.85 4.58 11.97
CA ALA A 75 1.44 4.52 11.58
C ALA A 75 0.71 3.33 12.22
N CYS A 76 1.33 2.15 12.26
CA CYS A 76 0.80 0.96 12.92
C CYS A 76 0.65 1.17 14.45
N GLU A 77 1.56 1.91 15.08
CA GLU A 77 1.45 2.25 16.52
C GLU A 77 0.25 3.18 16.80
N LYS A 78 -0.06 4.10 15.86
CA LYS A 78 -1.22 5.00 15.95
C LYS A 78 -2.54 4.34 15.58
N ALA A 79 -2.49 3.26 14.82
CA ALA A 79 -3.66 2.52 14.33
C ALA A 79 -4.37 1.78 15.47
N ASN A 80 -5.71 1.73 15.43
CA ASN A 80 -6.54 1.00 16.39
C ASN A 80 -7.11 -0.31 15.83
N GLY A 81 -6.97 -0.53 14.50
CA GLY A 81 -7.55 -1.66 13.80
C GLY A 81 -6.90 -3.01 14.13
N GLU A 82 -7.69 -4.06 14.04
CA GLU A 82 -7.23 -5.45 14.12
C GLU A 82 -6.48 -5.88 12.85
N ILE A 83 -6.81 -5.21 11.73
CA ILE A 83 -6.16 -5.38 10.43
C ILE A 83 -5.56 -4.04 10.04
N ILE A 84 -4.30 -4.07 9.61
CA ILE A 84 -3.61 -2.93 9.01
C ILE A 84 -3.61 -3.12 7.50
N MET A 85 -3.79 -2.04 6.76
CA MET A 85 -3.74 -2.04 5.30
C MET A 85 -2.88 -0.86 4.81
N HIS A 86 -1.95 -1.12 3.91
CA HIS A 86 -1.22 -0.06 3.25
C HIS A 86 -2.16 0.74 2.34
N TRP A 87 -1.98 2.05 2.34
CA TRP A 87 -2.76 2.97 1.55
C TRP A 87 -1.85 4.07 1.05
N ASP A 88 -1.26 3.88 -0.12
CA ASP A 88 -0.32 4.86 -0.67
C ASP A 88 -1.09 6.09 -1.18
N ASP A 89 -0.48 7.27 -1.08
CA ASP A 89 -1.13 8.55 -1.33
C ASP A 89 -1.32 8.85 -2.83
N ASP A 90 -0.65 8.10 -3.72
CA ASP A 90 -0.56 8.32 -5.15
C ASP A 90 -1.16 7.20 -6.01
N ASP A 91 -1.78 6.18 -5.41
CA ASP A 91 -2.32 5.02 -6.09
C ASP A 91 -3.86 5.00 -6.14
N TRP A 92 -4.41 4.22 -7.07
CA TRP A 92 -5.85 4.04 -7.21
C TRP A 92 -6.32 2.72 -6.60
N TYR A 93 -7.45 2.76 -5.88
CA TYR A 93 -8.09 1.63 -5.22
C TYR A 93 -9.57 1.50 -5.63
N ALA A 94 -10.02 0.29 -5.96
CA ALA A 94 -11.43 0.01 -6.20
C ALA A 94 -12.26 0.14 -4.92
N GLN A 95 -13.55 0.42 -5.07
CA GLN A 95 -14.48 0.63 -3.95
C GLN A 95 -14.59 -0.56 -2.99
N ASN A 96 -14.38 -1.79 -3.47
CA ASN A 96 -14.45 -3.02 -2.68
C ASN A 96 -13.06 -3.56 -2.27
N TRP A 97 -12.02 -2.73 -2.37
CA TRP A 97 -10.63 -3.14 -2.09
C TRP A 97 -10.47 -3.65 -0.65
N ILE A 98 -11.00 -2.90 0.33
CA ILE A 98 -10.89 -3.27 1.75
C ILE A 98 -11.66 -4.55 2.04
N SER A 99 -12.89 -4.68 1.56
CA SER A 99 -13.73 -5.86 1.82
C SER A 99 -13.13 -7.15 1.24
N ILE A 100 -12.53 -7.10 0.05
CA ILE A 100 -11.82 -8.23 -0.57
C ILE A 100 -10.62 -8.68 0.28
N GLN A 101 -9.78 -7.74 0.70
CA GLN A 101 -8.60 -8.03 1.53
C GLN A 101 -8.99 -8.61 2.91
N VAL A 102 -9.97 -8.00 3.57
CA VAL A 102 -10.49 -8.50 4.85
C VAL A 102 -11.04 -9.92 4.70
N ASN A 103 -11.84 -10.17 3.67
CA ASN A 103 -12.37 -11.50 3.40
C ASN A 103 -11.25 -12.52 3.19
N ALA A 104 -10.21 -12.17 2.43
CA ALA A 104 -9.06 -13.04 2.21
C ALA A 104 -8.35 -13.40 3.52
N ILE A 105 -8.06 -12.43 4.39
CA ILE A 105 -7.44 -12.67 5.71
C ILE A 105 -8.32 -13.58 6.57
N LEU A 106 -9.63 -13.33 6.62
CA LEU A 106 -10.53 -14.06 7.51
C LEU A 106 -10.79 -15.50 7.04
N THR A 107 -10.88 -15.72 5.74
CA THR A 107 -11.20 -17.04 5.18
C THR A 107 -9.99 -17.96 5.07
N THR A 108 -8.80 -17.41 4.78
CA THR A 108 -7.58 -18.21 4.62
C THR A 108 -6.79 -18.37 5.91
N GLY A 109 -7.03 -17.50 6.89
CA GLY A 109 -6.22 -17.39 8.10
C GLY A 109 -4.79 -16.91 7.81
N ALA A 110 -4.57 -16.17 6.71
CA ALA A 110 -3.28 -15.58 6.39
C ALA A 110 -2.89 -14.50 7.39
N ASP A 111 -1.59 -14.33 7.59
CA ASP A 111 -1.01 -13.23 8.34
C ASP A 111 -0.91 -11.98 7.46
N ILE A 112 -0.51 -12.16 6.19
CA ILE A 112 -0.36 -11.09 5.21
C ILE A 112 -1.09 -11.47 3.91
N THR A 113 -1.84 -10.54 3.33
CA THR A 113 -2.41 -10.62 1.98
C THR A 113 -1.92 -9.44 1.14
N GLY A 114 -2.03 -9.54 -0.17
CA GLY A 114 -1.66 -8.50 -1.12
C GLY A 114 -1.68 -9.04 -2.55
N LEU A 115 -1.28 -8.23 -3.51
CA LEU A 115 -1.15 -8.64 -4.89
C LEU A 115 0.27 -9.11 -5.20
N ASN A 116 0.40 -10.27 -5.86
CA ASN A 116 1.63 -10.70 -6.52
C ASN A 116 1.61 -10.39 -8.04
N LYS A 117 0.48 -9.91 -8.54
CA LYS A 117 0.29 -9.43 -9.91
C LYS A 117 -0.35 -8.04 -9.86
N VAL A 118 0.36 -7.04 -10.38
CA VAL A 118 0.03 -5.62 -10.17
C VAL A 118 -0.04 -4.89 -11.49
N LEU A 119 -1.07 -4.06 -11.63
CA LEU A 119 -1.22 -3.13 -12.74
C LEU A 119 -0.55 -1.80 -12.39
N PHE A 120 0.26 -1.29 -13.30
CA PHE A 120 0.86 0.04 -13.26
C PHE A 120 0.34 0.87 -14.43
N TYR A 121 0.13 2.16 -14.19
CA TYR A 121 -0.23 3.12 -15.23
C TYR A 121 0.71 4.30 -15.22
N SER A 122 1.27 4.63 -16.38
CA SER A 122 2.06 5.84 -16.59
C SER A 122 1.23 6.89 -17.31
N PRO A 123 0.81 7.99 -16.63
CA PRO A 123 0.11 9.08 -17.29
C PRO A 123 0.93 9.79 -18.37
N ILE A 124 2.26 9.83 -18.21
CA ILE A 124 3.18 10.45 -19.17
C ILE A 124 3.24 9.66 -20.47
N MET A 125 3.26 8.32 -20.37
CA MET A 125 3.33 7.42 -21.53
C MET A 125 1.94 7.04 -22.05
N GLU A 126 0.88 7.33 -21.28
CA GLU A 126 -0.49 6.87 -21.52
C GLU A 126 -0.60 5.34 -21.68
N GLN A 127 0.27 4.61 -20.95
CA GLN A 127 0.40 3.15 -21.06
C GLN A 127 0.18 2.46 -19.72
N LYS A 128 -0.35 1.25 -19.81
CA LYS A 128 -0.47 0.31 -18.69
C LYS A 128 0.59 -0.76 -18.82
N PHE A 129 1.15 -1.15 -17.69
CA PHE A 129 2.11 -2.23 -17.56
C PHE A 129 1.63 -3.20 -16.49
N MET A 130 1.97 -4.46 -16.64
CA MET A 130 1.69 -5.48 -15.66
C MET A 130 3.02 -6.04 -15.13
N TYR A 131 3.11 -6.16 -13.83
CA TYR A 131 4.17 -6.92 -13.17
C TYR A 131 3.55 -8.12 -12.48
N GLU A 132 4.12 -9.30 -12.69
CA GLU A 132 3.73 -10.54 -12.04
C GLU A 132 4.96 -11.20 -11.43
N ASP A 133 4.86 -11.57 -10.16
CA ASP A 133 5.88 -12.38 -9.52
C ASP A 133 5.67 -13.85 -9.86
N THR A 134 6.75 -14.48 -10.29
CA THR A 134 6.75 -15.89 -10.70
C THR A 134 7.76 -16.73 -9.88
N ASP A 135 8.28 -16.18 -8.79
CA ASP A 135 9.22 -16.88 -7.91
C ASP A 135 8.46 -17.59 -6.78
N ASP A 136 8.28 -18.90 -6.93
CA ASP A 136 7.59 -19.73 -5.95
C ASP A 136 8.41 -19.94 -4.66
N ASP A 137 9.75 -19.79 -4.73
CA ASP A 137 10.64 -19.98 -3.58
C ASP A 137 10.67 -18.75 -2.65
N LYS A 138 10.41 -17.57 -3.22
CA LYS A 138 10.37 -16.30 -2.51
C LYS A 138 9.15 -15.49 -2.91
N PRO A 139 7.96 -15.84 -2.40
CA PRO A 139 6.74 -15.17 -2.80
C PRO A 139 6.82 -13.66 -2.52
N TRP A 140 6.50 -12.86 -3.52
CA TRP A 140 6.44 -11.42 -3.42
C TRP A 140 5.00 -10.95 -3.30
N LEU A 141 4.77 -9.94 -2.47
CA LEU A 141 3.56 -9.15 -2.44
C LEU A 141 3.91 -7.68 -2.61
N CYS A 142 3.18 -6.98 -3.47
CA CYS A 142 3.40 -5.55 -3.68
C CYS A 142 3.15 -4.77 -2.39
N GLY A 143 4.15 -4.04 -1.93
CA GLY A 143 4.12 -3.30 -0.67
C GLY A 143 2.92 -2.36 -0.53
N ALA A 144 2.54 -1.64 -1.61
CA ALA A 144 1.38 -0.76 -1.64
C ALA A 144 0.03 -1.47 -1.45
N THR A 145 -0.01 -2.78 -1.66
CA THR A 145 -1.24 -3.59 -1.64
C THR A 145 -1.41 -4.46 -0.40
N MET A 146 -0.45 -4.43 0.53
CA MET A 146 -0.45 -5.33 1.67
C MET A 146 -1.54 -5.00 2.69
N ALA A 147 -2.20 -6.07 3.17
CA ALA A 147 -2.98 -6.04 4.38
C ALA A 147 -2.53 -7.17 5.31
N TYR A 148 -2.49 -6.92 6.60
CA TYR A 148 -1.99 -7.88 7.58
C TYR A 148 -2.65 -7.69 8.96
N ARG A 149 -2.58 -8.74 9.79
CA ARG A 149 -3.04 -8.66 11.18
C ARG A 149 -2.12 -7.75 12.00
N LYS A 150 -2.69 -6.81 12.74
CA LYS A 150 -1.88 -5.95 13.63
C LYS A 150 -1.09 -6.78 14.64
N SER A 151 -1.68 -7.85 15.19
CA SER A 151 -1.02 -8.76 16.12
C SER A 151 0.21 -9.48 15.50
N PHE A 152 0.21 -9.69 14.17
CA PHE A 152 1.38 -10.20 13.47
C PHE A 152 2.48 -9.14 13.42
N TRP A 153 2.15 -7.90 13.00
CA TRP A 153 3.08 -6.78 12.95
C TRP A 153 3.70 -6.47 14.34
N GLU A 154 2.97 -6.59 15.42
CA GLU A 154 3.48 -6.34 16.78
C GLU A 154 4.72 -7.22 17.12
N ASN A 155 4.81 -8.40 16.53
CA ASN A 155 5.93 -9.31 16.67
C ASN A 155 6.97 -9.23 15.54
N HIS A 156 6.63 -8.58 14.43
CA HIS A 156 7.46 -8.51 13.22
C HIS A 156 7.36 -7.10 12.63
N LYS A 157 8.08 -6.14 13.21
CA LYS A 157 8.06 -4.75 12.76
C LYS A 157 8.84 -4.59 11.45
N PHE A 158 8.47 -3.60 10.65
CA PHE A 158 9.24 -3.22 9.47
C PHE A 158 10.66 -2.81 9.86
N VAL A 159 11.64 -3.23 9.09
CA VAL A 159 13.03 -2.81 9.22
C VAL A 159 13.20 -1.35 8.79
N ASP A 160 14.21 -0.67 9.33
CA ASP A 160 14.53 0.73 9.00
C ASP A 160 15.18 0.82 7.62
N LEU A 161 14.37 0.66 6.57
CA LEU A 161 14.77 0.76 5.17
C LEU A 161 13.83 1.70 4.41
N GLN A 162 14.40 2.43 3.44
CA GLN A 162 13.63 3.29 2.53
C GLN A 162 13.02 2.51 1.37
N VAL A 163 13.62 1.39 0.97
CA VAL A 163 13.16 0.48 -0.09
C VAL A 163 13.49 -0.93 0.34
N GLY A 164 12.54 -1.87 0.21
CA GLY A 164 12.74 -3.28 0.54
C GLY A 164 12.32 -3.68 1.95
N GLU A 165 11.75 -2.76 2.74
CA GLU A 165 11.18 -3.05 4.05
C GLU A 165 9.97 -3.99 3.94
N ASP A 166 9.23 -3.91 2.82
CA ASP A 166 8.13 -4.79 2.47
C ASP A 166 8.59 -6.21 2.10
N TYR A 167 9.69 -6.33 1.37
CA TYR A 167 10.33 -7.63 1.10
C TYR A 167 10.78 -8.31 2.38
N ASP A 168 11.46 -7.58 3.28
CA ASP A 168 11.89 -8.11 4.56
C ASP A 168 10.69 -8.57 5.39
N PHE A 169 9.62 -7.78 5.44
CA PHE A 169 8.41 -8.09 6.17
C PHE A 169 7.71 -9.35 5.65
N VAL A 170 7.73 -9.61 4.34
CA VAL A 170 7.17 -10.84 3.76
C VAL A 170 8.10 -12.04 3.94
N TRP A 171 9.40 -11.87 3.67
CA TRP A 171 10.32 -13.01 3.55
C TRP A 171 10.93 -13.46 4.88
N ASN A 172 11.22 -12.51 5.77
CA ASN A 172 11.98 -12.80 6.99
C ASN A 172 11.12 -12.94 8.25
N SER A 173 9.82 -12.66 8.16
CA SER A 173 8.91 -12.74 9.30
C SER A 173 8.33 -14.14 9.55
N GLY A 174 8.45 -15.07 8.59
CA GLY A 174 7.79 -16.37 8.65
C GLY A 174 6.27 -16.32 8.46
N ALA A 175 5.75 -15.22 7.87
CA ALA A 175 4.33 -15.01 7.65
C ALA A 175 3.70 -16.09 6.77
N LYS A 176 2.48 -16.50 7.11
CA LYS A 176 1.59 -17.18 6.17
C LYS A 176 1.02 -16.14 5.23
N THR A 177 1.55 -16.07 4.01
CA THR A 177 1.09 -15.14 2.97
C THR A 177 -0.02 -15.75 2.13
N PHE A 178 -0.89 -14.90 1.59
CA PHE A 178 -1.91 -15.28 0.62
C PHE A 178 -2.05 -14.18 -0.44
N PRO A 179 -1.55 -14.39 -1.67
CA PRO A 179 -1.77 -13.48 -2.78
C PRO A 179 -3.26 -13.51 -3.19
N ILE A 180 -3.86 -12.34 -3.33
CA ILE A 180 -5.24 -12.22 -3.81
C ILE A 180 -5.27 -12.10 -5.34
N ASP A 181 -6.23 -12.77 -5.98
CA ASP A 181 -6.45 -12.67 -7.42
C ASP A 181 -7.46 -11.55 -7.72
N TYR A 182 -7.01 -10.30 -7.57
CA TYR A 182 -7.84 -9.11 -7.82
C TYR A 182 -6.98 -7.94 -8.34
N MET A 183 -6.21 -8.18 -9.40
CA MET A 183 -5.32 -7.16 -9.99
C MET A 183 -6.07 -5.90 -10.42
N GLU A 184 -7.29 -6.01 -10.94
CA GLU A 184 -8.11 -4.88 -11.37
C GLU A 184 -8.60 -3.99 -10.23
N GLY A 185 -8.46 -4.42 -9.01
CA GLY A 185 -8.84 -3.65 -7.80
C GLY A 185 -7.82 -2.60 -7.37
N PHE A 186 -6.63 -2.60 -7.98
CA PHE A 186 -5.55 -1.69 -7.65
C PHE A 186 -4.78 -1.26 -8.90
N THR A 187 -4.36 0.00 -8.96
CA THR A 187 -3.45 0.48 -10.00
C THR A 187 -2.42 1.41 -9.39
N ALA A 188 -1.16 1.02 -9.48
CA ALA A 188 -0.04 1.87 -9.10
C ALA A 188 0.22 2.93 -10.19
N ILE A 189 0.31 4.20 -9.78
CA ILE A 189 0.53 5.31 -10.71
C ILE A 189 2.03 5.62 -10.81
N LEU A 190 2.57 5.56 -12.03
CA LEU A 190 3.97 5.86 -12.31
C LEU A 190 4.16 7.35 -12.58
N HIS A 191 4.95 8.02 -11.74
CA HIS A 191 5.31 9.43 -11.89
C HIS A 191 6.71 9.72 -11.31
N ALA A 192 7.25 10.91 -11.61
CA ALA A 192 8.62 11.30 -11.24
C ALA A 192 8.89 11.36 -9.72
N HIS A 193 7.85 11.34 -8.90
CA HIS A 193 7.96 11.42 -7.43
C HIS A 193 7.69 10.08 -6.71
N ASN A 194 7.63 8.95 -7.44
CA ASN A 194 7.53 7.63 -6.78
C ASN A 194 8.77 7.38 -5.92
N THR A 195 8.59 6.77 -4.77
CA THR A 195 9.68 6.46 -3.82
C THR A 195 10.68 5.48 -4.42
N SER A 196 10.21 4.49 -5.17
CA SER A 196 11.06 3.55 -5.90
C SER A 196 11.00 3.80 -7.41
N ILE A 197 12.18 3.80 -8.06
CA ILE A 197 12.28 3.94 -9.53
C ILE A 197 11.79 2.64 -10.17
N LYS A 198 10.77 2.72 -11.01
CA LYS A 198 10.24 1.54 -11.72
C LYS A 198 11.03 1.30 -13.03
N PRO A 199 11.26 0.03 -13.43
CA PRO A 199 12.06 -0.33 -14.59
C PRO A 199 11.57 0.26 -15.91
N VAL A 200 10.27 0.47 -16.07
CA VAL A 200 9.67 1.02 -17.30
C VAL A 200 10.10 2.45 -17.60
N GLU A 201 10.49 3.21 -16.58
CA GLU A 201 10.92 4.61 -16.70
C GLU A 201 12.46 4.75 -16.68
N ASN A 202 13.19 3.69 -16.31
CA ASN A 202 14.64 3.73 -16.19
C ASN A 202 15.33 2.63 -17.00
N PRO A 203 15.99 2.96 -18.13
CA PRO A 203 16.71 1.99 -18.97
C PRO A 203 17.80 1.19 -18.24
N ARG A 204 18.31 1.68 -17.10
CA ARG A 204 19.34 1.00 -16.32
C ARG A 204 18.83 -0.26 -15.61
N HIS A 205 17.52 -0.40 -15.43
CA HIS A 205 16.89 -1.55 -14.79
C HIS A 205 16.35 -2.60 -15.76
N LYS A 206 16.83 -2.60 -17.02
CA LYS A 206 16.43 -3.60 -18.05
C LYS A 206 16.56 -5.06 -17.61
N LYS A 207 17.39 -5.38 -16.61
CA LYS A 207 17.50 -6.75 -16.09
C LYS A 207 16.20 -7.24 -15.40
N ASN A 208 15.42 -6.32 -14.82
CA ASN A 208 14.14 -6.64 -14.18
C ASN A 208 12.94 -6.44 -15.14
N ALA A 209 13.20 -5.98 -16.37
CA ALA A 209 12.16 -5.77 -17.38
C ALA A 209 11.54 -7.09 -17.90
N MET A 210 12.09 -8.25 -17.53
CA MET A 210 11.57 -9.55 -17.97
C MET A 210 10.16 -9.86 -17.43
N HIS A 211 9.73 -9.17 -16.39
CA HIS A 211 8.42 -9.35 -15.76
C HIS A 211 7.39 -8.27 -16.14
N TRP A 212 7.78 -7.28 -16.95
CA TRP A 212 6.90 -6.22 -17.39
C TRP A 212 6.27 -6.59 -18.73
N THR A 213 4.97 -6.79 -18.74
CA THR A 213 4.19 -7.10 -19.95
C THR A 213 3.10 -6.06 -20.13
N GLU A 214 2.70 -5.80 -21.40
CA GLU A 214 1.47 -5.06 -21.65
C GLU A 214 0.29 -5.93 -21.21
N PRO A 215 -0.71 -5.37 -20.51
CA PRO A 215 -1.90 -6.14 -20.17
C PRO A 215 -2.63 -6.56 -21.45
N GLU A 216 -3.09 -7.80 -21.49
CA GLU A 216 -3.91 -8.29 -22.59
C GLU A 216 -5.12 -7.35 -22.80
N LYS A 217 -5.28 -6.85 -24.03
CA LYS A 217 -6.48 -6.08 -24.38
C LYS A 217 -7.66 -7.04 -24.28
N LYS A 218 -8.49 -6.91 -23.24
CA LYS A 218 -9.80 -7.57 -23.23
C LYS A 218 -10.57 -7.07 -24.47
N GLN A 219 -10.88 -7.97 -25.40
CA GLN A 219 -11.73 -7.72 -26.56
C GLN A 219 -13.16 -7.41 -26.15
#